data_1d8f9d5e0e68f57427ffc51202f82a64
#
_entry.id   1d8f9d5e0e68f57427ffc51202f82a64
#
_cell.length_a   1.000
_cell.length_b   1.000
_cell.length_c   1.000
_cell.angle_alpha   90.00
_cell.angle_beta   90.00
_cell.angle_gamma   90.00
#
_symmetry.space_group_name_H-M   'P 1'
#
loop_
_entity.id
_entity.type
_entity.pdbx_description
1 polymer ?
#
loop_
_entity_poly.entity_id
_entity_poly.type
_entity_poly.pdbx_seq_one_letter_code
_entity_poly.pdbx_strand_id
1 'polypeptide(L)'
;NELTMIGENNKMINIKKSLNTVKLDKRWFGYPAMISSYLHPGLGYGGYCLPKDISAMSFMSKKNKIKNGMINSTNKINKLIFRHQVKKIIKSFKRNEKIGILGVSFKPGSDDIRSSKSVDIINYLIKKGYKKIYSFDPIVKTSRLGKISKKIKHLNFLKKDYQMKYVLCT
;
A
#
# COMPACT_ATOMS: atom_id res chain seq x y z
N ASN A 1 -14.45 -0.30 20.07
CA ASN A 1 -14.21 0.25 21.41
C ASN A 1 -13.21 1.43 21.36
N GLU A 2 -12.04 1.28 20.77
CA GLU A 2 -11.03 2.35 20.68
C GLU A 2 -11.55 3.59 19.94
N LEU A 3 -12.27 3.41 18.81
CA LEU A 3 -12.95 4.50 18.09
C LEU A 3 -14.07 5.14 18.92
N THR A 4 -14.80 4.35 19.70
CA THR A 4 -15.84 4.86 20.60
C THR A 4 -15.25 5.77 21.65
N MET A 5 -14.18 5.36 22.31
CA MET A 5 -13.46 6.20 23.30
C MET A 5 -12.97 7.53 22.72
N ILE A 6 -12.46 7.50 21.46
CA ILE A 6 -12.04 8.74 20.77
C ILE A 6 -13.25 9.66 20.54
N GLY A 7 -14.39 9.09 20.11
CA GLY A 7 -15.60 9.85 19.84
C GLY A 7 -16.24 10.43 21.09
N GLU A 8 -16.25 9.67 22.18
CA GLU A 8 -16.81 10.14 23.47
C GLU A 8 -16.02 11.33 24.05
N ASN A 9 -14.70 11.37 23.82
CA ASN A 9 -13.87 12.51 24.21
C ASN A 9 -14.05 13.75 23.30
N ASN A 10 -14.80 13.60 22.21
CA ASN A 10 -15.08 14.68 21.28
C ASN A 10 -16.60 14.92 21.19
N LYS A 11 -17.10 15.94 21.89
CA LYS A 11 -18.54 16.26 21.97
C LYS A 11 -19.23 16.49 20.62
N MET A 12 -18.46 16.74 19.54
CA MET A 12 -18.99 16.93 18.18
C MET A 12 -19.21 15.63 17.42
N ILE A 13 -18.75 14.49 17.93
CA ILE A 13 -18.87 13.19 17.25
C ILE A 13 -20.02 12.38 17.83
N ASN A 14 -21.02 12.10 17.01
CA ASN A 14 -22.09 11.17 17.36
C ASN A 14 -21.70 9.75 16.89
N ILE A 15 -21.16 8.98 17.81
CA ILE A 15 -20.66 7.62 17.52
C ILE A 15 -21.76 6.69 16.97
N LYS A 16 -22.97 6.76 17.53
CA LYS A 16 -24.10 5.94 17.05
C LYS A 16 -24.43 6.22 15.59
N LYS A 17 -24.50 7.52 15.23
CA LYS A 17 -24.73 7.96 13.86
C LYS A 17 -23.58 7.51 12.94
N SER A 18 -22.34 7.70 13.36
CA SER A 18 -21.15 7.28 12.58
C SER A 18 -21.14 5.77 12.31
N LEU A 19 -21.43 4.93 13.31
CA LEU A 19 -21.50 3.48 13.15
C LEU A 19 -22.64 3.05 12.22
N ASN A 20 -23.79 3.71 12.29
CA ASN A 20 -24.90 3.44 11.36
C ASN A 20 -24.52 3.80 9.92
N THR A 21 -23.77 4.89 9.72
CA THR A 21 -23.25 5.25 8.38
C THR A 21 -22.30 4.19 7.82
N VAL A 22 -21.41 3.64 8.66
CA VAL A 22 -20.51 2.54 8.25
C VAL A 22 -21.29 1.30 7.80
N LYS A 23 -22.43 0.98 8.46
CA LYS A 23 -23.27 -0.15 8.09
C LYS A 23 -23.93 -0.01 6.71
N LEU A 24 -23.99 1.20 6.14
CA LEU A 24 -24.51 1.43 4.79
C LEU A 24 -23.52 1.08 3.68
N ASP A 25 -22.28 0.75 4.01
CA ASP A 25 -21.28 0.36 3.04
C ASP A 25 -21.69 -0.94 2.33
N LYS A 26 -21.91 -0.83 1.02
CA LYS A 26 -22.39 -1.96 0.18
C LYS A 26 -21.40 -3.14 0.13
N ARG A 27 -20.15 -2.93 0.47
CA ARG A 27 -19.12 -3.99 0.52
C ARG A 27 -19.43 -5.06 1.58
N TRP A 28 -20.23 -4.74 2.61
CA TRP A 28 -20.78 -5.75 3.54
C TRP A 28 -21.65 -6.79 2.82
N PHE A 29 -22.26 -6.39 1.70
CA PHE A 29 -23.15 -7.21 0.89
C PHE A 29 -22.49 -7.71 -0.40
N GLY A 30 -21.17 -7.57 -0.55
CA GLY A 30 -20.42 -8.07 -1.69
C GLY A 30 -20.35 -7.13 -2.90
N TYR A 31 -20.76 -5.88 -2.80
CA TYR A 31 -20.74 -4.94 -3.92
C TYR A 31 -19.99 -3.64 -3.55
N PRO A 32 -19.09 -3.10 -4.41
CA PRO A 32 -18.54 -3.65 -5.68
C PRO A 32 -17.52 -4.78 -5.47
N ALA A 33 -17.13 -5.08 -4.25
CA ALA A 33 -16.19 -6.13 -3.90
C ALA A 33 -16.57 -6.75 -2.55
N MET A 34 -16.34 -8.04 -2.39
CA MET A 34 -16.52 -8.73 -1.10
C MET A 34 -15.50 -8.23 -0.08
N ILE A 35 -15.96 -7.98 1.15
CA ILE A 35 -15.06 -7.58 2.24
C ILE A 35 -14.00 -8.67 2.55
N SER A 36 -14.31 -9.92 2.26
CA SER A 36 -13.37 -11.04 2.36
C SER A 36 -12.15 -10.91 1.45
N SER A 37 -12.22 -10.11 0.37
CA SER A 37 -11.07 -9.85 -0.49
C SER A 37 -9.92 -9.14 0.24
N TYR A 38 -10.22 -8.44 1.34
CA TYR A 38 -9.20 -7.79 2.18
C TYR A 38 -8.49 -8.75 3.15
N LEU A 39 -8.92 -10.00 3.25
CA LEU A 39 -8.29 -11.00 4.13
C LEU A 39 -7.03 -11.63 3.52
N HIS A 40 -6.76 -11.40 2.24
CA HIS A 40 -5.55 -11.93 1.61
C HIS A 40 -4.30 -11.21 2.12
N PRO A 41 -3.29 -11.96 2.62
CA PRO A 41 -2.04 -11.37 3.06
C PRO A 41 -1.25 -10.81 1.88
N GLY A 42 -0.61 -9.65 2.08
CA GLY A 42 0.15 -8.99 1.03
C GLY A 42 1.26 -8.08 1.59
N LEU A 43 1.63 -7.08 0.82
CA LEU A 43 2.69 -6.11 1.18
C LEU A 43 2.24 -5.04 2.18
N GLY A 44 0.99 -5.10 2.62
CA GLY A 44 0.35 -4.08 3.43
C GLY A 44 -0.43 -3.07 2.57
N TYR A 45 -1.25 -2.26 3.25
CA TYR A 45 -2.03 -1.22 2.57
C TYR A 45 -1.17 -0.01 2.18
N GLY A 46 -1.58 0.64 1.11
CA GLY A 46 -1.00 1.87 0.58
C GLY A 46 -2.09 2.83 0.13
N GLY A 47 -1.77 3.64 -0.90
CA GLY A 47 -2.66 4.67 -1.42
C GLY A 47 -2.67 5.94 -0.56
N TYR A 48 -3.63 6.82 -0.84
CA TYR A 48 -3.69 8.13 -0.18
C TYR A 48 -4.52 8.10 1.11
N CYS A 49 -5.70 7.49 1.10
CA CYS A 49 -6.65 7.59 2.21
C CYS A 49 -6.22 6.80 3.44
N LEU A 50 -6.00 5.48 3.30
CA LEU A 50 -5.75 4.61 4.46
C LEU A 50 -4.54 5.04 5.31
N PRO A 51 -3.34 5.33 4.75
CA PRO A 51 -2.21 5.79 5.55
C PRO A 51 -2.46 7.12 6.24
N LYS A 52 -3.12 8.06 5.56
CA LYS A 52 -3.47 9.38 6.09
C LYS A 52 -4.46 9.27 7.24
N ASP A 53 -5.53 8.51 7.07
CA ASP A 53 -6.61 8.43 8.04
C ASP A 53 -6.18 7.67 9.31
N ILE A 54 -5.44 6.58 9.18
CA ILE A 54 -4.84 5.89 10.34
C ILE A 54 -3.87 6.81 11.10
N SER A 55 -3.09 7.61 10.38
CA SER A 55 -2.17 8.56 11.02
C SER A 55 -2.93 9.68 11.76
N ALA A 56 -4.01 10.20 11.18
CA ALA A 56 -4.88 11.18 11.81
C ALA A 56 -5.54 10.61 13.07
N MET A 57 -6.08 9.40 13.00
CA MET A 57 -6.67 8.70 14.16
C MET A 57 -5.64 8.46 15.27
N SER A 58 -4.42 8.08 14.93
CA SER A 58 -3.33 7.92 15.90
C SER A 58 -2.99 9.24 16.59
N PHE A 59 -2.97 10.34 15.84
CA PHE A 59 -2.76 11.68 16.41
C PHE A 59 -3.90 12.08 17.35
N MET A 60 -5.15 11.90 16.94
CA MET A 60 -6.32 12.20 17.77
C MET A 60 -6.34 11.40 19.07
N SER A 61 -6.02 10.10 19.02
CA SER A 61 -5.90 9.26 20.22
C SER A 61 -4.87 9.83 21.21
N LYS A 62 -3.70 10.21 20.71
CA LYS A 62 -2.66 10.82 21.56
C LYS A 62 -3.11 12.12 22.18
N LYS A 63 -3.73 13.00 21.39
CA LYS A 63 -4.26 14.30 21.86
C LYS A 63 -5.29 14.12 22.99
N ASN A 64 -6.14 13.10 22.88
CA ASN A 64 -7.15 12.77 23.88
C ASN A 64 -6.64 11.84 25.01
N LYS A 65 -5.33 11.62 25.10
CA LYS A 65 -4.69 10.75 26.12
C LYS A 65 -5.24 9.32 26.15
N ILE A 66 -5.75 8.83 25.01
CA ILE A 66 -6.26 7.47 24.88
C ILE A 66 -5.10 6.54 24.48
N LYS A 67 -4.90 5.49 25.25
CA LYS A 67 -3.97 4.43 24.89
C LYS A 67 -4.54 3.68 23.68
N ASN A 68 -3.94 3.88 22.49
CA ASN A 68 -4.42 3.32 21.24
C ASN A 68 -3.61 2.07 20.83
N GLY A 69 -3.98 0.93 21.35
CA GLY A 69 -3.34 -0.34 21.05
C GLY A 69 -3.50 -0.75 19.59
N MET A 70 -4.73 -0.84 19.08
CA MET A 70 -5.02 -1.30 17.71
C MET A 70 -4.57 -0.33 16.63
N ILE A 71 -4.89 0.97 16.76
CA ILE A 71 -4.58 1.97 15.73
C ILE A 71 -3.07 2.10 15.53
N ASN A 72 -2.31 2.20 16.63
CA ASN A 72 -0.85 2.25 16.55
C ASN A 72 -0.25 0.93 16.06
N SER A 73 -0.81 -0.21 16.48
CA SER A 73 -0.37 -1.53 16.03
C SER A 73 -0.64 -1.72 14.54
N THR A 74 -1.76 -1.26 14.01
CA THR A 74 -2.08 -1.29 12.58
C THR A 74 -0.99 -0.58 11.77
N ASN A 75 -0.60 0.64 12.15
CA ASN A 75 0.49 1.37 11.48
C ASN A 75 1.84 0.64 11.59
N LYS A 76 2.14 0.10 12.77
CA LYS A 76 3.38 -0.64 13.02
C LYS A 76 3.45 -1.91 12.19
N ILE A 77 2.38 -2.71 12.19
CA ILE A 77 2.30 -3.96 11.43
C ILE A 77 2.38 -3.68 9.93
N ASN A 78 1.69 -2.64 9.41
CA ASN A 78 1.76 -2.29 8.00
C ASN A 78 3.19 -2.00 7.51
N LYS A 79 4.02 -1.38 8.36
CA LYS A 79 5.45 -1.15 8.06
C LYS A 79 6.29 -2.43 8.21
N LEU A 80 5.98 -3.26 9.21
CA LEU A 80 6.72 -4.49 9.48
C LEU A 80 6.48 -5.54 8.40
N ILE A 81 5.21 -5.75 7.98
CA ILE A 81 4.88 -6.74 6.95
C ILE A 81 5.56 -6.41 5.61
N PHE A 82 5.57 -5.13 5.21
CA PHE A 82 6.30 -4.70 4.04
C PHE A 82 7.78 -5.12 4.11
N ARG A 83 8.47 -4.76 5.20
CA ARG A 83 9.90 -5.12 5.38
C ARG A 83 10.13 -6.63 5.37
N HIS A 84 9.24 -7.39 6.00
CA HIS A 84 9.32 -8.84 6.06
C HIS A 84 9.18 -9.46 4.66
N GLN A 85 8.15 -9.08 3.92
CA GLN A 85 7.88 -9.62 2.58
C GLN A 85 8.96 -9.21 1.57
N VAL A 86 9.39 -7.94 1.57
CA VAL A 86 10.44 -7.48 0.67
C VAL A 86 11.76 -8.19 0.92
N LYS A 87 12.13 -8.49 2.17
CA LYS A 87 13.30 -9.30 2.47
C LYS A 87 13.21 -10.72 1.87
N LYS A 88 12.04 -11.35 1.90
CA LYS A 88 11.81 -12.66 1.27
C LYS A 88 11.96 -12.58 -0.25
N ILE A 89 11.30 -11.60 -0.87
CA ILE A 89 11.35 -11.38 -2.33
C ILE A 89 12.81 -11.20 -2.78
N ILE A 90 13.57 -10.35 -2.09
CA ILE A 90 14.94 -10.03 -2.50
C ILE A 90 15.91 -11.19 -2.32
N LYS A 91 15.69 -12.08 -1.36
CA LYS A 91 16.52 -13.29 -1.21
C LYS A 91 16.52 -14.18 -2.46
N SER A 92 15.48 -14.10 -3.29
CA SER A 92 15.36 -14.86 -4.53
C SER A 92 16.09 -14.23 -5.73
N PHE A 93 16.64 -13.01 -5.60
CA PHE A 93 17.28 -12.27 -6.69
C PHE A 93 18.80 -12.12 -6.48
N LYS A 94 19.56 -12.38 -7.53
CA LYS A 94 20.97 -11.99 -7.59
C LYS A 94 21.09 -10.52 -8.04
N ARG A 95 22.14 -9.81 -7.63
CA ARG A 95 22.29 -8.38 -7.92
C ARG A 95 22.43 -8.01 -9.38
N ASN A 96 22.92 -8.93 -10.22
CA ASN A 96 23.09 -8.74 -11.66
C ASN A 96 21.89 -9.15 -12.50
N GLU A 97 20.87 -9.75 -11.88
CA GLU A 97 19.65 -10.17 -12.57
C GLU A 97 18.78 -8.97 -12.96
N LYS A 98 18.01 -9.16 -14.02
CA LYS A 98 16.95 -8.23 -14.44
C LYS A 98 15.71 -8.50 -13.59
N ILE A 99 15.18 -7.48 -12.94
CA ILE A 99 14.00 -7.59 -12.07
C ILE A 99 12.88 -6.76 -12.69
N GLY A 100 11.77 -7.39 -12.99
CA GLY A 100 10.54 -6.74 -13.49
C GLY A 100 9.53 -6.56 -12.38
N ILE A 101 9.01 -5.35 -12.21
CA ILE A 101 7.91 -5.03 -11.30
C ILE A 101 6.66 -4.84 -12.14
N LEU A 102 5.67 -5.71 -11.96
CA LEU A 102 4.40 -5.68 -12.68
C LEU A 102 3.32 -5.09 -11.80
N GLY A 103 2.70 -4.00 -12.27
CA GLY A 103 1.81 -3.17 -11.47
C GLY A 103 2.57 -2.14 -10.64
N VAL A 104 2.41 -0.86 -10.94
CA VAL A 104 3.11 0.24 -10.24
C VAL A 104 2.14 1.14 -9.49
N SER A 105 0.89 1.21 -9.91
CA SER A 105 -0.19 1.88 -9.20
C SER A 105 -0.43 1.27 -7.81
N PHE A 106 -1.09 2.02 -6.93
CA PHE A 106 -1.42 1.50 -5.59
C PHE A 106 -2.60 0.52 -5.59
N LYS A 107 -3.38 0.50 -6.68
CA LYS A 107 -4.52 -0.42 -6.89
C LYS A 107 -4.81 -0.59 -8.38
N PRO A 108 -5.45 -1.69 -8.81
CA PRO A 108 -5.91 -1.87 -10.18
C PRO A 108 -6.83 -0.73 -10.66
N GLY A 109 -6.78 -0.41 -11.95
CA GLY A 109 -7.62 0.62 -12.57
C GLY A 109 -7.27 2.07 -12.21
N SER A 110 -6.05 2.33 -11.69
CA SER A 110 -5.59 3.66 -11.28
C SER A 110 -4.21 3.97 -11.84
N ASP A 111 -3.92 5.25 -12.12
CA ASP A 111 -2.58 5.76 -12.41
C ASP A 111 -1.87 6.35 -11.17
N ASP A 112 -2.53 6.28 -10.01
CA ASP A 112 -2.00 6.85 -8.76
C ASP A 112 -0.94 5.94 -8.14
N ILE A 113 0.26 6.50 -7.97
CA ILE A 113 1.42 5.82 -7.38
C ILE A 113 1.70 6.25 -5.94
N ARG A 114 0.87 7.10 -5.35
CA ARG A 114 1.07 7.59 -3.98
C ARG A 114 1.01 6.45 -2.98
N SER A 115 2.04 6.33 -2.17
CA SER A 115 2.19 5.23 -1.20
C SER A 115 2.01 3.83 -1.82
N SER A 116 2.30 3.68 -3.12
CA SER A 116 2.29 2.38 -3.78
C SER A 116 3.38 1.48 -3.20
N LYS A 117 3.01 0.25 -2.87
CA LYS A 117 3.97 -0.75 -2.37
C LYS A 117 4.97 -1.19 -3.45
N SER A 118 4.58 -1.15 -4.72
CA SER A 118 5.48 -1.38 -5.85
C SER A 118 6.59 -0.32 -5.91
N VAL A 119 6.22 0.95 -5.73
CA VAL A 119 7.19 2.05 -5.66
C VAL A 119 8.11 1.90 -4.45
N ASP A 120 7.59 1.46 -3.31
CA ASP A 120 8.39 1.17 -2.12
C ASP A 120 9.40 0.03 -2.38
N ILE A 121 9.00 -1.05 -3.11
CA ILE A 121 9.89 -2.14 -3.53
C ILE A 121 10.99 -1.61 -4.46
N ILE A 122 10.63 -0.83 -5.48
CA ILE A 122 11.59 -0.22 -6.42
C ILE A 122 12.63 0.60 -5.65
N ASN A 123 12.20 1.47 -4.76
CA ASN A 123 13.10 2.29 -3.94
C ASN A 123 14.01 1.42 -3.05
N TYR A 124 13.47 0.35 -2.48
CA TYR A 124 14.26 -0.58 -1.68
C TYR A 124 15.32 -1.31 -2.52
N LEU A 125 14.97 -1.78 -3.72
CA LEU A 125 15.90 -2.41 -4.65
C LEU A 125 17.03 -1.45 -5.06
N ILE A 126 16.69 -0.20 -5.41
CA ILE A 126 17.66 0.84 -5.73
C ILE A 126 18.62 1.06 -4.55
N LYS A 127 18.08 1.21 -3.33
CA LYS A 127 18.87 1.39 -2.10
C LYS A 127 19.80 0.20 -1.83
N LYS A 128 19.41 -1.01 -2.23
CA LYS A 128 20.22 -2.22 -2.11
C LYS A 128 21.22 -2.40 -3.26
N GLY A 129 21.31 -1.47 -4.21
CA GLY A 129 22.30 -1.48 -5.29
C GLY A 129 21.93 -2.35 -6.50
N TYR A 130 20.66 -2.71 -6.66
CA TYR A 130 20.17 -3.34 -7.89
C TYR A 130 20.12 -2.30 -9.00
N LYS A 131 20.71 -2.61 -10.18
CA LYS A 131 20.83 -1.66 -11.30
C LYS A 131 19.88 -1.98 -12.46
N LYS A 132 19.45 -3.23 -12.60
CA LYS A 132 18.65 -3.71 -13.74
C LYS A 132 17.19 -3.87 -13.32
N ILE A 133 16.54 -2.76 -12.94
CA ILE A 133 15.15 -2.73 -12.50
C ILE A 133 14.27 -2.23 -13.64
N TYR A 134 13.25 -2.99 -13.95
CA TYR A 134 12.25 -2.70 -14.96
C TYR A 134 10.89 -2.60 -14.28
N SER A 135 10.01 -1.77 -14.78
CA SER A 135 8.63 -1.71 -14.33
C SER A 135 7.66 -1.69 -15.51
N PHE A 136 6.49 -2.21 -15.30
CA PHE A 136 5.40 -2.14 -16.26
C PHE A 136 4.09 -1.92 -15.52
N ASP A 137 3.27 -1.05 -16.08
CA ASP A 137 1.90 -0.81 -15.65
C ASP A 137 1.10 -0.36 -16.87
N PRO A 138 -0.08 -0.92 -17.16
CA PRO A 138 -0.85 -0.56 -18.35
C PRO A 138 -1.40 0.87 -18.33
N ILE A 139 -1.51 1.48 -17.14
CA ILE A 139 -2.16 2.78 -16.94
C ILE A 139 -1.15 3.86 -16.52
N VAL A 140 -0.16 3.51 -15.70
CA VAL A 140 0.84 4.46 -15.19
C VAL A 140 1.83 4.84 -16.27
N LYS A 141 1.86 6.11 -16.66
CA LYS A 141 2.85 6.65 -17.60
C LYS A 141 4.18 6.93 -16.91
N THR A 142 5.29 6.86 -17.67
CA THR A 142 6.65 7.14 -17.17
C THR A 142 6.76 8.51 -16.48
N SER A 143 6.04 9.52 -16.94
CA SER A 143 5.99 10.86 -16.34
C SER A 143 5.54 10.87 -14.89
N ARG A 144 4.65 9.94 -14.50
CA ARG A 144 4.18 9.79 -13.12
C ARG A 144 5.27 9.30 -12.16
N LEU A 145 6.28 8.59 -12.66
CA LEU A 145 7.35 8.02 -11.85
C LEU A 145 8.37 9.05 -11.33
N GLY A 146 8.36 10.27 -11.87
CA GLY A 146 9.22 11.36 -11.43
C GLY A 146 10.71 10.96 -11.35
N LYS A 147 11.36 11.24 -10.22
CA LYS A 147 12.79 10.92 -10.01
C LYS A 147 13.15 9.43 -10.13
N ILE A 148 12.17 8.53 -9.91
CA ILE A 148 12.39 7.07 -9.98
C ILE A 148 12.64 6.66 -11.44
N SER A 149 11.98 7.29 -12.42
CA SER A 149 12.13 6.98 -13.84
C SER A 149 13.58 7.08 -14.35
N LYS A 150 14.41 7.89 -13.69
CA LYS A 150 15.85 8.03 -14.00
C LYS A 150 16.71 6.85 -13.54
N LYS A 151 16.18 6.01 -12.65
CA LYS A 151 16.90 4.90 -12.00
C LYS A 151 16.42 3.51 -12.41
N ILE A 152 15.32 3.44 -13.17
CA ILE A 152 14.70 2.22 -13.64
C ILE A 152 14.29 2.37 -15.10
N LYS A 153 13.99 1.26 -15.77
CA LYS A 153 13.41 1.27 -17.12
C LYS A 153 11.92 0.96 -17.03
N HIS A 154 11.08 1.96 -17.22
CA HIS A 154 9.63 1.74 -17.35
C HIS A 154 9.30 1.28 -18.77
N LEU A 155 8.56 0.19 -18.89
CA LEU A 155 8.23 -0.44 -20.17
C LEU A 155 6.82 -0.02 -20.58
N ASN A 156 6.63 0.33 -21.86
CA ASN A 156 5.32 0.66 -22.41
C ASN A 156 4.52 -0.61 -22.77
N PHE A 157 5.21 -1.74 -22.94
CA PHE A 157 4.61 -3.04 -23.24
C PHE A 157 5.54 -4.17 -22.77
N LEU A 158 4.95 -5.36 -22.54
CA LEU A 158 5.69 -6.57 -22.20
C LEU A 158 5.92 -7.41 -23.46
N LYS A 159 7.18 -7.75 -23.71
CA LYS A 159 7.56 -8.76 -24.73
C LYS A 159 7.76 -10.12 -24.07
N LYS A 160 7.39 -11.21 -24.75
CA LYS A 160 7.61 -12.59 -24.27
C LYS A 160 9.09 -12.90 -23.98
N ASP A 161 10.01 -12.26 -24.69
CA ASP A 161 11.46 -12.56 -24.66
C ASP A 161 12.25 -11.83 -23.56
N TYR A 162 11.58 -11.10 -22.68
CA TYR A 162 12.27 -10.51 -21.54
C TYR A 162 12.66 -11.59 -20.54
N GLN A 163 13.92 -12.03 -20.57
CA GLN A 163 14.50 -12.89 -19.53
C GLN A 163 14.65 -12.10 -18.23
N MET A 164 13.59 -12.02 -17.45
CA MET A 164 13.52 -11.32 -16.17
C MET A 164 12.86 -12.20 -15.12
N LYS A 165 13.26 -11.99 -13.87
CA LYS A 165 12.47 -12.44 -12.73
C LYS A 165 11.44 -11.37 -12.39
N TYR A 166 10.20 -11.75 -12.16
CA TYR A 166 9.10 -10.82 -11.94
C TYR A 166 8.65 -10.80 -10.48
N VAL A 167 8.25 -9.61 -10.05
CA VAL A 167 7.44 -9.39 -8.85
C VAL A 167 6.09 -8.87 -9.32
N LEU A 168 5.05 -9.64 -9.10
CA LEU A 168 3.68 -9.20 -9.34
C LEU A 168 3.21 -8.39 -8.13
N CYS A 169 2.83 -7.15 -8.36
CA CYS A 169 2.24 -6.27 -7.37
C CYS A 169 0.82 -5.92 -7.85
N THR A 170 -0.18 -6.46 -7.23
CA THR A 170 -1.60 -6.19 -7.50
C THR A 170 -2.21 -5.38 -6.36
#